data_edd5440161e71110e8cd79a916b6982e
#
_entry.id   edd5440161e71110e8cd79a916b6982e
#
_cell.length_a   1.000
_cell.length_b   1.000
_cell.length_c   1.000
_cell.angle_alpha   90.00
_cell.angle_beta   90.00
_cell.angle_gamma   90.00
#
_symmetry.space_group_name_H-M   'P 1'
#
loop_
_entity.id
_entity.type
_entity.pdbx_description
1 polymer ?
#
loop_
_entity_poly.entity_id
_entity_poly.type
_entity_poly.pdbx_seq_one_letter_code
_entity_poly.pdbx_strand_id
1 'polypeptide(L)'
;MMEKTLVILKPCTLQRGLVGEIINRFERKGLRLAGMKMVQLTDEVLSEHYAHLSSKPFFQRVKDAMMVCPVIVCCFEGVDAVQVAVSYTHLRAHETLMNL
;
A
#
# COMPACT_ATOMS: atom_id res chain seq x y z
N MET A 1 7.19 -13.15 16.93
CA MET A 1 6.32 -13.98 16.08
C MET A 1 6.50 -13.59 14.62
N MET A 2 6.68 -14.58 13.78
CA MET A 2 6.78 -14.36 12.34
C MET A 2 5.43 -14.07 11.74
N GLU A 3 5.32 -12.98 11.01
CA GLU A 3 4.06 -12.56 10.39
C GLU A 3 4.29 -12.12 8.96
N LYS A 4 3.22 -12.11 8.17
CA LYS A 4 3.21 -11.54 6.83
C LYS A 4 2.20 -10.40 6.78
N THR A 5 2.53 -9.37 6.03
CA THR A 5 1.62 -8.23 5.85
C THR A 5 1.67 -7.78 4.39
N LEU A 6 0.53 -7.31 3.89
CA LEU A 6 0.44 -6.74 2.56
C LEU A 6 0.51 -5.21 2.64
N VAL A 7 1.31 -4.64 1.78
CA VAL A 7 1.49 -3.20 1.68
C VAL A 7 1.29 -2.80 0.23
N ILE A 8 0.45 -1.80 -0.01
CA ILE A 8 0.23 -1.28 -1.36
C ILE A 8 0.98 0.04 -1.49
N LEU A 9 1.84 0.12 -2.50
CA LEU A 9 2.49 1.37 -2.87
C LEU A 9 1.60 2.07 -3.87
N LYS A 10 1.01 3.18 -3.46
CA LYS A 10 0.02 3.91 -4.26
C LYS A 10 0.62 4.53 -5.52
N PRO A 11 -0.21 4.90 -6.50
CA PRO A 11 0.30 5.54 -7.71
C PRO A 11 1.21 6.74 -7.46
N CYS A 12 0.91 7.56 -6.45
CA CYS A 12 1.76 8.71 -6.13
C CYS A 12 3.19 8.29 -5.78
N THR A 13 3.37 7.14 -5.16
CA THR A 13 4.70 6.61 -4.84
C THR A 13 5.50 6.34 -6.11
N LEU A 14 4.85 5.70 -7.10
CA LEU A 14 5.49 5.40 -8.37
C LEU A 14 5.80 6.69 -9.13
N GLN A 15 4.86 7.61 -9.17
CA GLN A 15 5.04 8.88 -9.87
C GLN A 15 6.16 9.73 -9.28
N ARG A 16 6.36 9.64 -7.97
CA ARG A 16 7.41 10.40 -7.28
C ARG A 16 8.75 9.66 -7.24
N GLY A 17 8.81 8.44 -7.76
CA GLY A 17 10.05 7.67 -7.79
C GLY A 17 10.52 7.20 -6.42
N LEU A 18 9.59 6.92 -5.52
CA LEU A 18 9.90 6.57 -4.12
C LEU A 18 9.81 5.07 -3.83
N VAL A 19 9.53 4.24 -4.83
CA VAL A 19 9.34 2.81 -4.63
C VAL A 19 10.54 2.16 -3.94
N GLY A 20 11.72 2.37 -4.48
CA GLY A 20 12.94 1.77 -3.93
C GLY A 20 13.24 2.24 -2.52
N GLU A 21 13.00 3.51 -2.24
CA GLU A 21 13.24 4.06 -0.91
C GLU A 21 12.33 3.42 0.13
N ILE A 22 11.04 3.25 -0.19
CA ILE A 22 10.09 2.67 0.74
C ILE A 22 10.43 1.21 1.02
N ILE A 23 10.73 0.45 -0.02
CA ILE A 23 11.12 -0.97 0.14
C ILE A 23 12.38 -1.06 1.00
N ASN A 24 13.37 -0.21 0.75
CA ASN A 24 14.60 -0.18 1.52
C ASN A 24 14.33 0.08 3.01
N ARG A 25 13.41 0.97 3.30
CA ARG A 25 13.06 1.30 4.69
C ARG A 25 12.42 0.11 5.41
N PHE A 26 11.55 -0.63 4.74
CA PHE A 26 10.98 -1.84 5.32
C PHE A 26 12.05 -2.89 5.57
N GLU A 27 12.97 -3.06 4.64
CA GLU A 27 14.06 -4.01 4.80
C GLU A 27 14.98 -3.62 5.96
N ARG A 28 15.25 -2.35 6.14
CA ARG A 28 16.03 -1.85 7.26
C ARG A 28 15.37 -2.09 8.60
N LYS A 29 14.06 -2.21 8.62
CA LYS A 29 13.31 -2.54 9.84
C LYS A 29 13.33 -4.04 10.13
N GLY A 30 13.99 -4.83 9.32
CA GLY A 30 14.11 -6.26 9.51
C GLY A 30 13.04 -7.08 8.80
N LEU A 31 12.25 -6.46 7.94
CA LEU A 31 11.25 -7.18 7.17
C LEU A 31 11.84 -7.70 5.86
N ARG A 32 11.41 -8.87 5.46
CA ARG A 32 11.86 -9.48 4.20
C ARG A 32 10.76 -9.39 3.16
N LEU A 33 11.12 -8.97 1.95
CA LEU A 33 10.18 -8.95 0.84
C LEU A 33 9.93 -10.39 0.38
N ALA A 34 8.72 -10.86 0.58
CA ALA A 34 8.34 -12.23 0.24
C ALA A 34 7.62 -12.32 -1.11
N GLY A 35 7.06 -11.22 -1.57
CA GLY A 35 6.38 -11.17 -2.87
C GLY A 35 6.13 -9.74 -3.28
N MET A 36 6.06 -9.52 -4.59
CA MET A 36 5.80 -8.19 -5.14
C MET A 36 5.14 -8.34 -6.50
N LYS A 37 4.12 -7.52 -6.75
CA LYS A 37 3.40 -7.56 -8.02
C LYS A 37 2.91 -6.17 -8.37
N MET A 38 3.06 -5.79 -9.62
CA MET A 38 2.49 -4.56 -10.14
C MET A 38 1.09 -4.85 -10.66
N VAL A 39 0.10 -4.11 -10.21
CA VAL A 39 -1.31 -4.36 -10.52
C VAL A 39 -2.00 -3.06 -10.92
N GLN A 40 -2.76 -3.11 -12.01
CA GLN A 40 -3.65 -2.00 -12.36
C GLN A 40 -4.98 -2.22 -11.64
N LEU A 41 -5.31 -1.34 -10.72
CA LEU A 41 -6.57 -1.43 -9.99
C LEU A 41 -7.72 -1.01 -10.90
N THR A 42 -8.86 -1.66 -10.71
CA THR A 42 -10.08 -1.38 -11.47
C THR A 42 -11.13 -0.75 -10.58
N ASP A 43 -12.11 -0.10 -11.21
CA ASP A 43 -13.22 0.48 -10.49
C ASP A 43 -13.97 -0.56 -9.65
N GLU A 44 -14.14 -1.76 -10.20
CA GLU A 44 -14.81 -2.85 -9.49
C GLU A 44 -14.09 -3.24 -8.21
N VAL A 45 -12.79 -3.45 -8.30
CA VAL A 45 -11.95 -3.84 -7.15
C VAL A 45 -11.98 -2.75 -6.09
N LEU A 46 -11.82 -1.50 -6.51
CA LEU A 46 -11.81 -0.38 -5.57
C LEU A 46 -13.16 -0.15 -4.92
N SER A 47 -14.23 -0.31 -5.68
CA SER A 47 -15.58 -0.16 -5.13
C SER A 47 -15.87 -1.22 -4.08
N GLU A 48 -15.40 -2.45 -4.29
CA GLU A 48 -15.54 -3.51 -3.32
C GLU A 48 -14.69 -3.26 -2.07
N HIS A 49 -13.43 -2.91 -2.28
CA HIS A 49 -12.49 -2.68 -1.18
C HIS A 49 -12.89 -1.51 -0.30
N TYR A 50 -13.40 -0.45 -0.90
CA TYR A 50 -13.82 0.77 -0.19
C TYR A 50 -15.34 0.91 -0.08
N ALA A 51 -16.07 -0.19 -0.08
CA ALA A 51 -17.53 -0.17 -0.03
C ALA A 51 -18.06 0.65 1.15
N HIS A 52 -17.36 0.60 2.28
CA HIS A 52 -17.73 1.35 3.48
C HIS A 52 -17.65 2.87 3.30
N LEU A 53 -16.95 3.32 2.26
CA LEU A 53 -16.80 4.75 1.95
C LEU A 53 -17.67 5.20 0.79
N SER A 54 -18.46 4.28 0.19
CA SER A 54 -19.18 4.57 -1.04
C SER A 54 -20.14 5.74 -0.95
N SER A 55 -20.65 6.04 0.24
CA SER A 55 -21.56 7.17 0.47
C SER A 55 -20.83 8.50 0.73
N LYS A 56 -19.52 8.47 0.82
CA LYS A 56 -18.74 9.67 1.11
C LYS A 56 -18.51 10.48 -0.16
N PRO A 57 -18.54 11.83 -0.07
CA PRO A 57 -18.37 12.66 -1.27
C PRO A 57 -17.00 12.56 -1.92
N PHE A 58 -15.97 12.13 -1.18
CA PHE A 58 -14.62 11.98 -1.74
C PHE A 58 -14.37 10.62 -2.38
N PHE A 59 -15.36 9.72 -2.38
CA PHE A 59 -15.17 8.34 -2.83
C PHE A 59 -14.66 8.25 -4.27
N GLN A 60 -15.30 8.98 -5.18
CA GLN A 60 -14.91 8.95 -6.59
C GLN A 60 -13.48 9.47 -6.77
N ARG A 61 -13.11 10.50 -6.03
CA ARG A 61 -11.77 11.07 -6.12
C ARG A 61 -10.71 10.09 -5.64
N VAL A 62 -11.00 9.34 -4.57
CA VAL A 62 -10.09 8.29 -4.07
C VAL A 62 -9.91 7.21 -5.13
N LYS A 63 -11.00 6.75 -5.76
CA LYS A 63 -10.93 5.73 -6.80
C LYS A 63 -10.10 6.23 -7.99
N ASP A 64 -10.35 7.44 -8.44
CA ASP A 64 -9.63 8.01 -9.58
C ASP A 64 -8.14 8.09 -9.29
N ALA A 65 -7.77 8.54 -8.10
CA ALA A 65 -6.37 8.64 -7.70
C ALA A 65 -5.68 7.27 -7.67
N MET A 66 -6.40 6.24 -7.27
CA MET A 66 -5.83 4.89 -7.19
C MET A 66 -5.74 4.19 -8.54
N MET A 67 -6.45 4.70 -9.56
CA MET A 67 -6.45 4.12 -10.90
C MET A 67 -5.57 4.86 -11.90
N VAL A 68 -4.93 5.95 -11.50
CA VAL A 68 -4.17 6.80 -12.44
C VAL A 68 -2.97 6.08 -13.05
N CYS A 69 -2.41 5.14 -12.34
CA CYS A 69 -1.36 4.25 -12.85
C CYS A 69 -1.35 2.97 -12.01
N PRO A 70 -0.62 1.92 -12.43
CA PRO A 70 -0.52 0.72 -11.61
C PRO A 70 0.01 0.99 -10.21
N VAL A 71 -0.38 0.14 -9.27
CA VAL A 71 0.17 0.13 -7.92
C VAL A 71 1.09 -1.08 -7.77
N ILE A 72 1.92 -1.07 -6.74
CA ILE A 72 2.75 -2.22 -6.40
C ILE A 72 2.23 -2.81 -5.10
N VAL A 73 1.86 -4.09 -5.15
CA VAL A 73 1.44 -4.84 -3.96
C VAL A 73 2.63 -5.63 -3.47
N CYS A 74 3.02 -5.39 -2.24
CA CYS A 74 4.15 -6.07 -1.62
C CYS A 74 3.68 -6.93 -0.45
N CYS A 75 4.29 -8.10 -0.32
CA CYS A 75 4.13 -8.92 0.87
C CYS A 75 5.45 -8.91 1.62
N PHE A 76 5.42 -8.36 2.83
CA PHE A 76 6.59 -8.37 3.72
C PHE A 76 6.37 -9.37 4.84
N GLU A 77 7.45 -10.01 5.27
CA GLU A 77 7.40 -10.93 6.40
C GLU A 77 8.52 -10.64 7.38
N GLY A 78 8.27 -10.94 8.64
CA GLY A 78 9.25 -10.73 9.70
C GLY A 78 8.58 -10.76 11.06
N VAL A 79 9.40 -10.55 12.09
CA VAL A 79 8.89 -10.49 13.46
C VAL A 79 8.06 -9.21 13.59
N ASP A 80 6.81 -9.37 14.04
CA ASP A 80 5.88 -8.26 14.23
C ASP A 80 5.67 -7.43 12.96
N ALA A 81 5.66 -8.08 11.79
CA ALA A 81 5.55 -7.40 10.51
C ALA A 81 4.34 -6.47 10.41
N VAL A 82 3.19 -6.93 10.91
CA VAL A 82 1.96 -6.11 10.84
C VAL A 82 2.14 -4.83 11.63
N GLN A 83 2.66 -4.92 12.85
CA GLN A 83 2.87 -3.75 13.70
C GLN A 83 3.90 -2.79 13.10
N VAL A 84 4.97 -3.30 12.57
CA VAL A 84 6.01 -2.50 11.93
C VAL A 84 5.43 -1.76 10.72
N ALA A 85 4.69 -2.46 9.87
CA ALA A 85 4.09 -1.86 8.69
C ALA A 85 3.05 -0.80 9.06
N VAL A 86 2.21 -1.07 10.05
CA VAL A 86 1.20 -0.12 10.51
C VAL A 86 1.86 1.14 11.05
N SER A 87 2.89 1.00 11.87
CA SER A 87 3.62 2.15 12.43
C SER A 87 4.18 3.02 11.31
N TYR A 88 4.81 2.40 10.33
CA TYR A 88 5.39 3.10 9.21
C TYR A 88 4.32 3.76 8.35
N THR A 89 3.25 3.02 8.08
CA THR A 89 2.11 3.52 7.32
C THR A 89 1.47 4.71 8.01
N HIS A 90 1.31 4.63 9.31
CA HIS A 90 0.70 5.71 10.08
C HIS A 90 1.52 7.01 10.01
N LEU A 91 2.84 6.91 10.00
CA LEU A 91 3.71 8.08 9.96
C LEU A 91 3.81 8.72 8.57
N ARG A 92 3.61 7.94 7.50
CA ARG A 92 3.82 8.44 6.13
C ARG A 92 2.69 8.12 5.17
N ALA A 93 1.77 7.41 5.61
CA ALA A 93 0.95 6.58 4.78
C ALA A 93 -0.11 7.23 3.95
N HIS A 94 -0.78 8.20 4.47
CA HIS A 94 -1.85 8.83 3.70
C HIS A 94 -1.33 9.43 2.40
N GLU A 95 -0.02 9.47 2.24
CA GLU A 95 0.61 10.06 1.07
C GLU A 95 1.10 9.04 0.06
N THR A 96 1.71 7.93 0.51
CA THR A 96 2.49 7.10 -0.39
C THR A 96 2.18 5.61 -0.35
N LEU A 97 1.68 5.08 0.77
CA LEU A 97 1.45 3.65 0.89
C LEU A 97 0.24 3.33 1.75
N MET A 98 -0.20 2.10 1.66
CA MET A 98 -1.36 1.62 2.40
C MET A 98 -1.10 0.19 2.83
N ASN A 99 -1.44 -0.14 4.08
CA ASN A 99 -1.34 -1.49 4.60
C ASN A 99 -2.71 -2.17 4.55
N LEU A 100 -2.74 -3.39 4.08
CA LEU A 100 -3.96 -4.19 4.01
C LEU A 100 -4.00 -5.24 5.10
#